data_fb9ba7a6991f5b61af0f8a134dcee109
#
_entry.id   fb9ba7a6991f5b61af0f8a134dcee109
#
_cell.length_a   1.000
_cell.length_b   1.000
_cell.length_c   1.000
_cell.angle_alpha   90.00
_cell.angle_beta   90.00
_cell.angle_gamma   90.00
#
_symmetry.space_group_name_H-M   'P 1'
#
loop_
_entity.id
_entity.type
_entity.pdbx_description
1 polymer ?
#
loop_
_entity_poly.entity_id
_entity_poly.type
_entity_poly.pdbx_seq_one_letter_code
_entity_poly.pdbx_strand_id
1 'polypeptide(L)'
;MRFDKLIGLYVLEDIADDLGGHTEVEKFIYSRYANVEELSLETTIKIYGEAITQNVKAIVLGDIKEKIDKIEFNNTKYKVISQRKIKNKTSFFLEVDND
;
A
#
# COMPACT_ATOMS: atom_id res chain seq x y z
N MET A 1 -3.34 -3.45 -19.56
CA MET A 1 -3.08 -3.54 -18.11
C MET A 1 -3.59 -4.87 -17.59
N ARG A 2 -2.77 -5.59 -16.85
CA ARG A 2 -3.13 -6.92 -16.32
C ARG A 2 -3.25 -6.83 -14.81
N PHE A 3 -4.30 -7.44 -14.27
CA PHE A 3 -4.55 -7.50 -12.81
C PHE A 3 -4.30 -8.93 -12.36
N ASP A 4 -3.06 -9.34 -12.41
CA ASP A 4 -2.65 -10.74 -12.19
C ASP A 4 -1.72 -10.92 -10.98
N LYS A 5 -1.46 -9.87 -10.21
CA LYS A 5 -0.60 -9.94 -9.03
C LYS A 5 -1.47 -9.89 -7.78
N LEU A 6 -1.35 -10.90 -6.94
CA LEU A 6 -2.12 -10.93 -5.69
C LEU A 6 -1.41 -10.09 -4.63
N ILE A 7 -2.15 -9.15 -4.05
CA ILE A 7 -1.65 -8.31 -2.96
C ILE A 7 -2.53 -8.49 -1.72
N GLY A 8 -1.92 -8.36 -0.55
CA GLY A 8 -2.63 -8.37 0.72
C GLY A 8 -2.75 -6.96 1.25
N LEU A 9 -3.94 -6.60 1.71
CA LEU A 9 -4.24 -5.25 2.20
C LEU A 9 -4.36 -5.27 3.72
N TYR A 10 -3.65 -4.34 4.37
CA TYR A 10 -3.57 -4.26 5.83
C TYR A 10 -3.89 -2.84 6.30
N VAL A 11 -4.52 -2.76 7.47
CA VAL A 11 -4.69 -1.49 8.17
C VAL A 11 -3.94 -1.57 9.50
N LEU A 12 -3.51 -0.42 10.01
CA LEU A 12 -2.92 -0.34 11.33
C LEU A 12 -4.03 -0.11 12.35
N GLU A 13 -4.04 -0.93 13.38
CA GLU A 13 -5.02 -0.85 14.45
C GLU A 13 -4.30 -0.52 15.74
N ASP A 14 -4.78 0.50 16.45
CA ASP A 14 -4.20 0.94 17.71
C ASP A 14 -4.91 0.21 18.85
N ILE A 15 -4.17 -0.64 19.57
CA ILE A 15 -4.71 -1.43 20.66
C ILE A 15 -4.17 -0.90 21.98
N ALA A 16 -5.07 -0.53 22.91
CA ALA A 16 -4.69 -0.12 24.25
C ALA A 16 -4.28 -1.36 25.06
N ASP A 17 -3.19 -1.25 25.81
CA ASP A 17 -2.76 -2.30 26.71
C ASP A 17 -3.26 -2.05 28.14
N ASP A 18 -3.05 -3.03 29.04
CA ASP A 18 -3.50 -2.96 30.44
C ASP A 18 -2.75 -1.91 31.25
N LEU A 19 -1.64 -1.40 30.75
CA LEU A 19 -0.83 -0.40 31.43
C LEU A 19 -1.07 1.01 30.94
N GLY A 20 -2.12 1.22 30.12
CA GLY A 20 -2.46 2.52 29.58
C GLY A 20 -1.65 2.93 28.34
N GLY A 21 -0.80 2.04 27.83
CA GLY A 21 -0.09 2.28 26.58
C GLY A 21 -0.89 1.87 25.38
N HIS A 22 -0.38 2.17 24.19
CA HIS A 22 -0.99 1.81 22.92
C HIS A 22 0.03 1.13 22.03
N THR A 23 -0.40 0.06 21.36
CA THR A 23 0.44 -0.69 20.42
C THR A 23 -0.27 -0.72 19.07
N GLU A 24 0.43 -0.36 18.01
CA GLU A 24 -0.10 -0.51 16.66
C GLU A 24 0.16 -1.94 16.17
N VAL A 25 -0.88 -2.56 15.65
CA VAL A 25 -0.78 -3.88 15.04
C VAL A 25 -1.32 -3.83 13.63
N GLU A 26 -0.74 -4.63 12.75
CA GLU A 26 -1.21 -4.75 11.37
C GLU A 26 -2.37 -5.74 11.34
N LYS A 27 -3.47 -5.31 10.78
CA LYS A 27 -4.65 -6.16 10.62
C LYS A 27 -4.88 -6.43 9.14
N PHE A 28 -4.80 -7.71 8.76
CA PHE A 28 -5.12 -8.13 7.41
C PHE A 28 -6.63 -7.99 7.18
N ILE A 29 -7.02 -7.35 6.06
CA ILE A 29 -8.43 -7.23 5.73
C ILE A 29 -8.84 -8.15 4.60
N TYR A 30 -8.19 -8.09 3.46
CA TYR A 30 -8.45 -9.02 2.35
C TYR A 30 -7.34 -8.93 1.31
N SER A 31 -7.38 -9.86 0.36
CA SER A 31 -6.49 -9.85 -0.79
C SER A 31 -7.23 -9.39 -2.03
N ARG A 32 -6.51 -8.80 -2.95
CA ARG A 32 -7.04 -8.38 -4.25
C ARG A 32 -6.00 -8.65 -5.32
N TYR A 33 -6.48 -8.89 -6.54
CA TYR A 33 -5.59 -8.93 -7.69
C TYR A 33 -5.34 -7.51 -8.19
N ALA A 34 -4.09 -7.23 -8.50
CA ALA A 34 -3.66 -5.88 -8.85
C ALA A 34 -2.73 -5.90 -10.05
N ASN A 35 -2.63 -4.75 -10.70
CA ASN A 35 -1.53 -4.47 -11.59
C ASN A 35 -0.45 -3.80 -10.74
N VAL A 36 0.75 -4.39 -10.72
CA VAL A 36 1.86 -3.90 -9.92
C VAL A 36 3.01 -3.55 -10.86
N GLU A 37 3.52 -2.34 -10.74
CA GLU A 37 4.64 -1.89 -11.57
C GLU A 37 5.65 -1.09 -10.73
N GLU A 38 6.91 -1.21 -11.08
CA GLU A 38 7.96 -0.41 -10.47
C GLU A 38 7.96 0.98 -11.10
N LEU A 39 8.19 2.00 -10.27
CA LEU A 39 8.24 3.37 -10.74
C LEU A 39 9.64 3.72 -11.19
N SER A 40 9.77 4.49 -12.26
CA SER A 40 11.03 5.04 -12.68
C SER A 40 11.49 6.11 -11.68
N LEU A 41 12.79 6.40 -11.66
CA LEU A 41 13.34 7.45 -10.80
C LEU A 41 12.65 8.80 -11.05
N GLU A 42 12.46 9.15 -12.31
CA GLU A 42 11.81 10.40 -12.69
C GLU A 42 10.38 10.49 -12.17
N THR A 43 9.61 9.41 -12.33
CA THR A 43 8.24 9.35 -11.83
C THR A 43 8.21 9.44 -10.31
N THR A 44 9.17 8.78 -9.64
CA THR A 44 9.28 8.80 -8.18
C THR A 44 9.48 10.23 -7.67
N ILE A 45 10.37 10.99 -8.29
CA ILE A 45 10.63 12.38 -7.90
C ILE A 45 9.37 13.24 -8.08
N LYS A 46 8.64 13.05 -9.18
CA LYS A 46 7.39 13.78 -9.44
C LYS A 46 6.34 13.53 -8.35
N ILE A 47 6.21 12.29 -7.89
CA ILE A 47 5.15 11.90 -6.97
C ILE A 47 5.52 12.17 -5.53
N TYR A 48 6.74 11.83 -5.13
CA TYR A 48 7.16 11.89 -3.72
C TYR A 48 8.00 13.12 -3.39
N GLY A 49 8.46 13.85 -4.42
CA GLY A 49 9.31 15.02 -4.22
C GLY A 49 10.77 14.70 -3.97
N GLU A 50 11.14 13.43 -3.90
CA GLU A 50 12.51 12.99 -3.70
C GLU A 50 12.69 11.59 -4.30
N ALA A 51 13.96 11.23 -4.51
CA ALA A 51 14.30 9.90 -5.02
C ALA A 51 14.27 8.89 -3.86
N ILE A 52 13.31 8.00 -3.89
CA ILE A 52 13.16 6.91 -2.93
C ILE A 52 13.38 5.60 -3.70
N THR A 53 14.16 4.68 -3.14
CA THR A 53 14.44 3.41 -3.82
C THR A 53 13.28 2.43 -3.65
N GLN A 54 13.13 1.54 -4.63
CA GLN A 54 12.16 0.43 -4.59
C GLN A 54 10.71 0.87 -4.41
N ASN A 55 10.31 1.90 -5.14
CA ASN A 55 8.93 2.37 -5.15
C ASN A 55 8.11 1.61 -6.16
N VAL A 56 6.86 1.39 -5.82
CA VAL A 56 5.94 0.54 -6.58
C VAL A 56 4.60 1.24 -6.66
N LYS A 57 3.90 1.01 -7.76
CA LYS A 57 2.52 1.44 -7.93
C LYS A 57 1.65 0.20 -8.08
N ALA A 58 0.59 0.11 -7.29
CA ALA A 58 -0.39 -0.97 -7.40
C ALA A 58 -1.75 -0.39 -7.75
N ILE A 59 -2.42 -1.01 -8.71
CA ILE A 59 -3.76 -0.58 -9.13
C ILE A 59 -4.68 -1.79 -9.01
N VAL A 60 -5.82 -1.62 -8.32
CA VAL A 60 -6.87 -2.64 -8.23
C VAL A 60 -8.14 -2.13 -8.88
N LEU A 61 -8.92 -3.07 -9.44
CA LEU A 61 -10.25 -2.74 -9.94
C LEU A 61 -11.20 -2.54 -8.77
N GLY A 62 -12.07 -1.54 -8.89
CA GLY A 62 -13.07 -1.25 -7.88
C GLY A 62 -12.62 -0.19 -6.90
N ASP A 63 -13.53 0.13 -6.00
CA ASP A 63 -13.32 1.15 -4.98
C ASP A 63 -12.99 0.44 -3.67
N ILE A 64 -11.81 0.74 -3.12
CA ILE A 64 -11.43 0.27 -1.79
C ILE A 64 -11.74 1.40 -0.82
N LYS A 65 -12.77 1.20 -0.02
CA LYS A 65 -13.29 2.23 0.88
C LYS A 65 -12.44 2.43 2.12
N GLU A 66 -11.80 1.36 2.59
CA GLU A 66 -10.94 1.43 3.75
C GLU A 66 -9.65 2.18 3.40
N LYS A 67 -9.15 2.96 4.34
CA LYS A 67 -7.83 3.56 4.21
C LYS A 67 -6.79 2.49 4.48
N ILE A 68 -6.06 2.10 3.45
CA ILE A 68 -5.06 1.04 3.56
C ILE A 68 -3.74 1.65 4.01
N ASP A 69 -3.12 1.04 5.02
CA ASP A 69 -1.85 1.50 5.57
C ASP A 69 -0.66 0.73 5.04
N LYS A 70 -0.82 -0.56 4.80
CA LYS A 70 0.25 -1.44 4.32
C LYS A 70 -0.28 -2.37 3.24
N ILE A 71 0.60 -2.75 2.32
CA ILE A 71 0.30 -3.74 1.28
C ILE A 71 1.44 -4.73 1.22
N GLU A 72 1.11 -6.02 1.19
CA GLU A 72 2.08 -7.08 1.01
C GLU A 72 2.00 -7.60 -0.42
N PHE A 73 3.15 -7.68 -1.06
CA PHE A 73 3.27 -8.21 -2.40
C PHE A 73 4.59 -8.96 -2.51
N ASN A 74 4.54 -10.20 -3.00
CA ASN A 74 5.73 -11.02 -3.25
C ASN A 74 6.63 -11.12 -2.00
N ASN A 75 6.01 -11.39 -0.85
CA ASN A 75 6.67 -11.53 0.46
C ASN A 75 7.37 -10.25 0.95
N THR A 76 7.04 -9.12 0.36
CA THR A 76 7.58 -7.82 0.77
C THR A 76 6.44 -6.93 1.24
N LYS A 77 6.62 -6.30 2.39
CA LYS A 77 5.65 -5.36 2.93
C LYS A 77 6.00 -3.95 2.47
N TYR A 78 4.99 -3.21 2.05
CA TYR A 78 5.13 -1.83 1.57
C TYR A 78 4.26 -0.91 2.41
N LYS A 79 4.73 0.32 2.64
CA LYS A 79 3.90 1.39 3.20
C LYS A 79 3.11 2.04 2.08
N VAL A 80 1.86 2.39 2.35
CA VAL A 80 1.04 3.14 1.40
C VAL A 80 1.33 4.63 1.58
N ILE A 81 1.90 5.24 0.54
CA ILE A 81 2.21 6.67 0.53
C ILE A 81 0.96 7.47 0.15
N SER A 82 0.22 7.00 -0.85
CA SER A 82 -1.04 7.61 -1.22
C SER A 82 -2.00 6.58 -1.78
N GLN A 83 -3.28 6.84 -1.61
CA GLN A 83 -4.35 5.99 -2.09
C GLN A 83 -5.36 6.90 -2.79
N ARG A 84 -5.66 6.61 -4.05
CA ARG A 84 -6.57 7.42 -4.85
C ARG A 84 -7.57 6.57 -5.59
N LYS A 85 -8.80 7.04 -5.61
CA LYS A 85 -9.82 6.45 -6.48
C LYS A 85 -9.80 7.19 -7.81
N ILE A 86 -9.65 6.43 -8.91
CA ILE A 86 -9.66 6.97 -10.26
C ILE A 86 -10.68 6.16 -11.06
N LYS A 87 -11.83 6.76 -11.34
CA LYS A 87 -12.95 6.08 -12.02
C LYS A 87 -13.35 4.81 -11.27
N ASN A 88 -13.18 3.65 -11.87
CA ASN A 88 -13.54 2.36 -11.25
C ASN A 88 -12.32 1.60 -10.71
N LYS A 89 -11.25 2.32 -10.38
CA LYS A 89 -9.99 1.73 -9.92
C LYS A 89 -9.51 2.45 -8.67
N THR A 90 -8.72 1.75 -7.86
CA THR A 90 -8.01 2.35 -6.74
C THR A 90 -6.52 2.19 -6.98
N SER A 91 -5.79 3.31 -6.89
CA SER A 91 -4.36 3.36 -7.14
C SER A 91 -3.61 3.62 -5.83
N PHE A 92 -2.55 2.86 -5.60
CA PHE A 92 -1.70 3.00 -4.41
C PHE A 92 -0.27 3.28 -4.85
N PHE A 93 0.34 4.32 -4.27
CA PHE A 93 1.78 4.53 -4.39
C PHE A 93 2.44 4.01 -3.13
N LEU A 94 3.46 3.18 -3.28
CA LEU A 94 4.03 2.37 -2.23
C LEU A 94 5.54 2.57 -2.14
N GLU A 95 6.07 2.44 -0.92
CA GLU A 95 7.53 2.31 -0.71
C GLU A 95 7.79 1.13 0.20
N VAL A 96 8.97 0.52 0.09
CA VAL A 96 9.33 -0.63 0.92
C VAL A 96 9.30 -0.21 2.39
N ASP A 97 8.65 -1.04 3.21
CA ASP A 97 8.59 -0.85 4.65
C ASP A 97 9.82 -1.53 5.26
N ASN A 98 10.75 -0.72 5.76
CA ASN A 98 12.02 -1.18 6.33
C ASN A 98 11.98 -1.34 7.85
N ASP A 99 10.81 -1.17 8.44
CA ASP A 99 10.66 -1.29 9.89
C ASP A 99 10.51 -2.73 10.34
#